data_8ccfc484e38d9a115eab110a473511e4
#
_entry.id   8ccfc484e38d9a115eab110a473511e4
#
_cell.length_a   1.000
_cell.length_b   1.000
_cell.length_c   1.000
_cell.angle_alpha   90.00
_cell.angle_beta   90.00
_cell.angle_gamma   90.00
#
_symmetry.space_group_name_H-M   'P 1'
#
loop_
_entity.id
_entity.type
_entity.pdbx_description
1 polymer ?
#
loop_
_entity_poly.entity_id
_entity_poly.type
_entity_poly.pdbx_seq_one_letter_code
_entity_poly.pdbx_strand_id
1 'polypeptide(L)'
;MPYVKSISIHTTVNRSIAYILNPDKTEDLLYTASLNCMTNAKDAYFAMKMVYENFSHKKYDTPLPSDSKESVKAIHYIQSFDPKDNITPEEAHRIAKAFARKTFGDDCQVVIATHIDKGHLHNHFIVNSYSMTGRKFYANQNTLKRVREYSDRTCLAFGIQPYDKSKGKGKTIAYNEWEHKQCGTSWKQKIRFEIDGLIASVKNIDELLCELELKGYTVKRGKYISIKAEGQERFVRAKTLGEDYTEQSLASRILWKDTGTYFSIDNVPAPIRDEYTRRINEVSQLSRDGRKVQRKRIGSVPYSPQNDMDVYRLSAQLS
;
A
#
# COMPACT_ATOMS: atom_id res chain seq x y z
N MET A 1 11.71 -11.03 3.03
CA MET A 1 12.75 -9.97 3.08
C MET A 1 12.26 -8.82 3.95
N PRO A 2 12.88 -8.55 5.12
CA PRO A 2 12.37 -7.55 6.05
C PRO A 2 12.51 -6.13 5.48
N TYR A 3 11.44 -5.34 5.62
CA TYR A 3 11.42 -3.94 5.24
C TYR A 3 10.96 -3.07 6.41
N VAL A 4 11.68 -1.97 6.71
CA VAL A 4 11.33 -1.08 7.80
C VAL A 4 10.87 0.28 7.29
N LYS A 5 9.72 0.73 7.78
CA LYS A 5 9.19 2.09 7.62
C LYS A 5 9.00 2.78 8.97
N SER A 6 8.97 4.12 8.97
CA SER A 6 8.71 4.93 10.17
C SER A 6 7.57 5.91 9.93
N ILE A 7 6.81 6.16 10.98
CA ILE A 7 5.70 7.12 11.03
C ILE A 7 5.89 7.97 12.28
N SER A 8 6.00 9.28 12.13
CA SER A 8 6.05 10.20 13.28
C SER A 8 4.67 10.35 13.91
N ILE A 9 4.58 10.25 15.23
CA ILE A 9 3.34 10.44 15.98
C ILE A 9 3.43 11.74 16.76
N HIS A 10 2.49 12.65 16.50
CA HIS A 10 2.44 13.97 17.11
C HIS A 10 1.36 14.10 18.18
N THR A 11 0.21 13.42 18.03
CA THR A 11 -0.94 13.63 18.91
C THR A 11 -1.57 12.34 19.43
N THR A 12 -1.55 11.25 18.69
CA THR A 12 -2.36 10.05 18.96
C THR A 12 -1.57 8.85 19.47
N VAL A 13 -0.61 9.07 20.38
CA VAL A 13 0.25 7.99 20.91
C VAL A 13 -0.57 6.92 21.63
N ASN A 14 -1.56 7.31 22.44
CA ASN A 14 -2.47 6.37 23.12
C ASN A 14 -3.20 5.44 22.15
N ARG A 15 -3.75 6.01 21.05
CA ARG A 15 -4.42 5.23 20.01
C ARG A 15 -3.46 4.31 19.27
N SER A 16 -2.23 4.79 19.02
CA SER A 16 -1.20 3.99 18.34
C SER A 16 -0.76 2.80 19.20
N ILE A 17 -0.58 2.99 20.51
CA ILE A 17 -0.26 1.90 21.44
C ILE A 17 -1.43 0.90 21.51
N ALA A 18 -2.65 1.38 21.69
CA ALA A 18 -3.84 0.52 21.72
C ALA A 18 -4.02 -0.27 20.41
N TYR A 19 -3.72 0.35 19.28
CA TYR A 19 -3.79 -0.31 17.97
C TYR A 19 -2.82 -1.48 17.84
N ILE A 20 -1.55 -1.29 18.27
CA ILE A 20 -0.54 -2.36 18.15
C ILE A 20 -0.72 -3.46 19.19
N LEU A 21 -1.33 -3.14 20.34
CA LEU A 21 -1.65 -4.09 21.41
C LEU A 21 -3.07 -4.67 21.30
N ASN A 22 -3.68 -4.63 20.10
CA ASN A 22 -4.99 -5.24 19.90
C ASN A 22 -4.88 -6.76 20.03
N PRO A 23 -5.64 -7.42 20.92
CA PRO A 23 -5.63 -8.88 21.11
C PRO A 23 -5.88 -9.67 19.83
N ASP A 24 -6.85 -9.24 19.02
CA ASP A 24 -7.20 -9.92 17.75
C ASP A 24 -6.03 -9.98 16.75
N LYS A 25 -5.03 -9.12 16.91
CA LYS A 25 -3.87 -9.01 16.01
C LYS A 25 -2.61 -9.69 16.54
N THR A 26 -2.59 -9.96 17.83
CA THR A 26 -1.40 -10.38 18.58
C THR A 26 -1.58 -11.74 19.26
N GLU A 27 -2.59 -12.52 18.83
CA GLU A 27 -2.98 -13.78 19.45
C GLU A 27 -3.16 -13.62 20.98
N ASP A 28 -4.19 -12.87 21.37
CA ASP A 28 -4.53 -12.54 22.75
C ASP A 28 -3.34 -11.99 23.55
N LEU A 29 -2.56 -11.09 22.94
CA LEU A 29 -1.37 -10.44 23.50
C LEU A 29 -0.15 -11.36 23.66
N LEU A 30 -0.17 -12.59 23.18
CA LEU A 30 0.96 -13.52 23.25
C LEU A 30 2.22 -12.93 22.60
N TYR A 31 2.06 -12.26 21.47
CA TYR A 31 3.16 -11.64 20.72
C TYR A 31 3.33 -10.17 21.04
N THR A 32 3.34 -9.83 22.35
CA THR A 32 3.60 -8.47 22.82
C THR A 32 4.80 -8.43 23.78
N ALA A 33 5.53 -7.34 23.76
CA ALA A 33 6.64 -7.10 24.66
C ALA A 33 6.87 -5.59 24.83
N SER A 34 7.70 -5.23 25.79
CA SER A 34 8.12 -3.83 25.96
C SER A 34 9.58 -3.74 26.46
N LEU A 35 10.17 -2.56 26.26
CA LEU A 35 11.43 -2.15 26.88
C LEU A 35 11.14 -0.92 27.74
N ASN A 36 11.53 -0.97 29.01
CA ASN A 36 11.42 0.13 29.98
C ASN A 36 10.01 0.76 30.10
N CYS A 37 8.97 0.03 29.74
CA CYS A 37 7.58 0.39 29.99
C CYS A 37 6.74 -0.88 30.12
N MET A 38 5.44 -0.73 30.41
CA MET A 38 4.53 -1.87 30.52
C MET A 38 4.00 -2.31 29.16
N THR A 39 3.49 -3.53 29.05
CA THR A 39 2.78 -4.05 27.86
C THR A 39 1.30 -3.71 27.87
N ASN A 40 0.78 -3.11 28.94
CA ASN A 40 -0.58 -2.58 29.00
C ASN A 40 -0.62 -1.20 28.34
N ALA A 41 -1.60 -0.97 27.45
CA ALA A 41 -1.67 0.25 26.64
C ALA A 41 -1.77 1.54 27.49
N LYS A 42 -2.55 1.52 28.56
CA LYS A 42 -2.72 2.66 29.45
C LYS A 42 -1.44 3.00 30.21
N ASP A 43 -0.81 2.00 30.80
CA ASP A 43 0.38 2.19 31.63
C ASP A 43 1.59 2.54 30.76
N ALA A 44 1.75 1.92 29.59
CA ALA A 44 2.79 2.27 28.62
C ALA A 44 2.66 3.73 28.18
N TYR A 45 1.43 4.18 27.89
CA TYR A 45 1.16 5.56 27.53
C TYR A 45 1.56 6.54 28.64
N PHE A 46 1.17 6.27 29.89
CA PHE A 46 1.54 7.12 31.03
C PHE A 46 3.04 7.16 31.25
N ALA A 47 3.72 6.01 31.18
CA ALA A 47 5.17 5.96 31.32
C ALA A 47 5.89 6.78 30.23
N MET A 48 5.48 6.67 28.98
CA MET A 48 6.02 7.46 27.87
C MET A 48 5.74 8.95 28.04
N LYS A 49 4.53 9.30 28.47
CA LYS A 49 4.14 10.67 28.75
C LYS A 49 5.01 11.31 29.81
N MET A 50 5.21 10.64 30.94
CA MET A 50 6.04 11.16 32.05
C MET A 50 7.47 11.46 31.59
N VAL A 51 8.11 10.53 30.87
CA VAL A 51 9.46 10.73 30.34
C VAL A 51 9.51 11.86 29.34
N TYR A 52 8.56 11.92 28.41
CA TYR A 52 8.49 13.00 27.43
C TYR A 52 8.32 14.38 28.09
N GLU A 53 7.35 14.54 29.01
CA GLU A 53 7.06 15.81 29.67
C GLU A 53 8.24 16.27 30.54
N ASN A 54 8.91 15.33 31.23
CA ASN A 54 10.08 15.62 32.03
C ASN A 54 11.25 16.21 31.22
N PHE A 55 11.55 15.63 30.05
CA PHE A 55 12.70 16.05 29.26
C PHE A 55 12.40 17.08 28.19
N SER A 56 11.17 17.11 27.65
CA SER A 56 10.80 18.11 26.65
C SER A 56 10.32 19.43 27.26
N HIS A 57 9.93 19.44 28.55
CA HIS A 57 9.24 20.52 29.24
C HIS A 57 7.93 20.96 28.52
N LYS A 58 7.32 20.07 27.74
CA LYS A 58 6.08 20.29 27.00
C LYS A 58 5.01 19.32 27.44
N LYS A 59 3.77 19.79 27.49
CA LYS A 59 2.62 18.91 27.76
C LYS A 59 2.41 17.91 26.63
N TYR A 60 2.18 16.64 27.01
CA TYR A 60 2.00 15.55 26.05
C TYR A 60 0.67 15.62 25.34
N ASP A 61 -0.40 15.96 26.08
CA ASP A 61 -1.78 15.91 25.60
C ASP A 61 -2.30 17.23 25.03
N THR A 62 -1.58 18.33 25.25
CA THR A 62 -2.02 19.65 24.78
C THR A 62 -1.72 19.78 23.28
N PRO A 63 -2.74 20.07 22.45
CA PRO A 63 -2.52 20.45 21.06
C PRO A 63 -1.65 21.70 21.01
N LEU A 64 -0.69 21.73 20.11
CA LEU A 64 0.07 22.95 19.84
C LEU A 64 -0.81 23.95 19.06
N PRO A 65 -0.58 25.25 19.20
CA PRO A 65 -1.21 26.26 18.35
C PRO A 65 -1.00 25.92 16.86
N SER A 66 -1.97 26.26 16.02
CA SER A 66 -2.01 25.89 14.58
C SER A 66 -0.75 26.27 13.80
N ASP A 67 -0.02 27.29 14.25
CA ASP A 67 1.18 27.83 13.57
C ASP A 67 2.50 27.23 14.07
N SER A 68 2.47 26.36 15.08
CA SER A 68 3.68 25.74 15.61
C SER A 68 3.85 24.34 15.00
N LYS A 69 5.09 24.03 14.58
CA LYS A 69 5.43 22.66 14.20
C LYS A 69 5.29 21.74 15.42
N GLU A 70 4.34 20.83 15.35
CA GLU A 70 4.16 19.83 16.41
C GLU A 70 5.41 19.00 16.60
N SER A 71 5.85 18.88 17.85
CA SER A 71 6.99 18.03 18.19
C SER A 71 6.59 16.55 18.10
N VAL A 72 7.46 15.73 17.54
CA VAL A 72 7.29 14.27 17.51
C VAL A 72 7.29 13.76 18.96
N LYS A 73 6.21 13.11 19.38
CA LYS A 73 6.03 12.53 20.72
C LYS A 73 6.48 11.08 20.79
N ALA A 74 6.23 10.33 19.73
CA ALA A 74 6.70 8.96 19.56
C ALA A 74 6.94 8.67 18.08
N ILE A 75 7.67 7.59 17.80
CA ILE A 75 7.93 7.13 16.44
C ILE A 75 7.41 5.69 16.33
N HIS A 76 6.56 5.45 15.36
CA HIS A 76 6.07 4.13 15.03
C HIS A 76 6.92 3.53 13.92
N TYR A 77 7.69 2.50 14.24
CA TYR A 77 8.39 1.69 13.25
C TYR A 77 7.58 0.42 12.95
N ILE A 78 7.60 0.01 11.71
CA ILE A 78 6.96 -1.23 11.24
C ILE A 78 8.01 -2.00 10.45
N GLN A 79 8.31 -3.23 10.90
CA GLN A 79 9.18 -4.19 10.22
C GLN A 79 8.29 -5.27 9.62
N SER A 80 8.22 -5.36 8.30
CA SER A 80 7.40 -6.36 7.59
C SER A 80 8.29 -7.43 6.98
N PHE A 81 7.84 -8.68 7.03
CA PHE A 81 8.51 -9.84 6.44
C PHE A 81 7.81 -10.26 5.15
N ASP A 82 8.56 -10.86 4.24
CA ASP A 82 8.00 -11.45 3.04
C ASP A 82 7.35 -12.80 3.44
N PRO A 83 6.15 -13.14 2.92
CA PRO A 83 5.57 -14.46 3.14
C PRO A 83 6.50 -15.61 2.73
N LYS A 84 7.41 -15.37 1.79
CA LYS A 84 8.42 -16.35 1.34
C LYS A 84 9.56 -16.57 2.34
N ASP A 85 9.70 -15.72 3.34
CA ASP A 85 10.73 -15.90 4.38
C ASP A 85 10.43 -17.07 5.31
N ASN A 86 9.21 -17.62 5.26
CA ASN A 86 8.75 -18.84 5.96
C ASN A 86 9.11 -18.85 7.46
N ILE A 87 8.88 -17.71 8.13
CA ILE A 87 9.14 -17.54 9.57
C ILE A 87 7.84 -17.75 10.37
N THR A 88 7.98 -18.26 11.59
CA THR A 88 6.85 -18.38 12.51
C THR A 88 6.57 -17.06 13.26
N PRO A 89 5.37 -16.88 13.82
CA PRO A 89 5.06 -15.72 14.68
C PRO A 89 6.02 -15.57 15.85
N GLU A 90 6.41 -16.68 16.49
CA GLU A 90 7.37 -16.70 17.58
C GLU A 90 8.75 -16.20 17.14
N GLU A 91 9.22 -16.66 15.98
CA GLU A 91 10.50 -16.19 15.42
C GLU A 91 10.46 -14.73 15.09
N ALA A 92 9.39 -14.24 14.45
CA ALA A 92 9.18 -12.84 14.15
C ALA A 92 9.19 -11.98 15.43
N HIS A 93 8.54 -12.47 16.50
CA HIS A 93 8.52 -11.79 17.79
C HIS A 93 9.89 -11.81 18.50
N ARG A 94 10.65 -12.92 18.40
CA ARG A 94 12.03 -13.01 18.90
C ARG A 94 12.95 -12.01 18.18
N ILE A 95 12.82 -11.91 16.86
CA ILE A 95 13.53 -10.93 16.05
C ILE A 95 13.17 -9.51 16.47
N ALA A 96 11.88 -9.23 16.71
CA ALA A 96 11.42 -7.92 17.17
C ALA A 96 12.09 -7.51 18.49
N LYS A 97 12.14 -8.39 19.48
CA LYS A 97 12.79 -8.13 20.77
C LYS A 97 14.29 -7.88 20.62
N ALA A 98 14.98 -8.71 19.83
CA ALA A 98 16.41 -8.56 19.58
C ALA A 98 16.72 -7.26 18.82
N PHE A 99 15.93 -6.96 17.80
CA PHE A 99 16.04 -5.73 17.03
C PHE A 99 15.80 -4.48 17.87
N ALA A 100 14.76 -4.45 18.71
CA ALA A 100 14.46 -3.31 19.55
C ALA A 100 15.60 -2.98 20.52
N ARG A 101 16.14 -3.99 21.20
CA ARG A 101 17.29 -3.80 22.13
C ARG A 101 18.53 -3.27 21.41
N LYS A 102 18.89 -3.85 20.27
CA LYS A 102 20.08 -3.43 19.51
C LYS A 102 19.94 -2.04 18.89
N THR A 103 18.71 -1.64 18.52
CA THR A 103 18.47 -0.41 17.77
C THR A 103 18.26 0.79 18.69
N PHE A 104 17.47 0.63 19.76
CA PHE A 104 17.05 1.74 20.59
C PHE A 104 17.85 1.85 21.89
N GLY A 105 18.54 0.78 22.28
CA GLY A 105 19.33 0.71 23.51
C GLY A 105 18.49 0.41 24.73
N ASP A 106 19.17 0.30 25.86
CA ASP A 106 18.57 -0.14 27.12
C ASP A 106 17.86 0.98 27.90
N ASP A 107 17.99 2.23 27.47
CA ASP A 107 17.41 3.41 28.10
C ASP A 107 16.14 3.95 27.37
N CYS A 108 15.72 3.30 26.30
CA CYS A 108 14.58 3.74 25.52
C CYS A 108 13.30 2.99 25.90
N GLN A 109 12.17 3.71 25.96
CA GLN A 109 10.86 3.10 26.12
C GLN A 109 10.31 2.67 24.76
N VAL A 110 10.01 1.38 24.63
CA VAL A 110 9.49 0.80 23.38
C VAL A 110 8.37 -0.18 23.70
N VAL A 111 7.23 -0.03 23.06
CA VAL A 111 6.17 -1.04 23.03
C VAL A 111 6.32 -1.84 21.74
N ILE A 112 6.31 -3.16 21.83
CA ILE A 112 6.57 -4.10 20.74
C ILE A 112 5.36 -4.99 20.58
N ALA A 113 4.91 -5.19 19.34
CA ALA A 113 3.87 -6.15 19.01
C ALA A 113 4.15 -6.81 17.67
N THR A 114 3.91 -8.11 17.56
CA THR A 114 3.92 -8.83 16.29
C THR A 114 2.49 -9.12 15.89
N HIS A 115 2.08 -8.63 14.72
CA HIS A 115 0.76 -8.84 14.16
C HIS A 115 0.74 -10.02 13.20
N ILE A 116 -0.30 -10.85 13.33
CA ILE A 116 -0.55 -12.07 12.56
C ILE A 116 -1.84 -12.01 11.73
N ASP A 117 -2.57 -10.89 11.80
CA ASP A 117 -3.90 -10.67 11.21
C ASP A 117 -3.90 -10.52 9.68
N LYS A 118 -2.72 -10.52 9.05
CA LYS A 118 -2.56 -10.35 7.60
C LYS A 118 -1.82 -11.52 6.98
N GLY A 119 -1.85 -11.61 5.65
CA GLY A 119 -1.13 -12.62 4.88
C GLY A 119 0.40 -12.58 5.01
N HIS A 120 0.95 -11.72 5.88
CA HIS A 120 2.38 -11.63 6.19
C HIS A 120 2.59 -11.13 7.61
N LEU A 121 3.65 -11.60 8.26
CA LEU A 121 4.02 -11.17 9.61
C LEU A 121 4.63 -9.78 9.59
N HIS A 122 4.28 -8.96 10.58
CA HIS A 122 4.86 -7.66 10.74
C HIS A 122 4.98 -7.25 12.21
N ASN A 123 6.13 -6.71 12.55
CA ASN A 123 6.42 -6.21 13.88
C ASN A 123 6.18 -4.71 13.95
N HIS A 124 5.54 -4.27 15.01
CA HIS A 124 5.29 -2.88 15.34
C HIS A 124 6.09 -2.46 16.54
N PHE A 125 6.64 -1.23 16.50
CA PHE A 125 7.41 -0.64 17.59
C PHE A 125 6.93 0.79 17.80
N ILE A 126 6.37 1.10 18.98
CA ILE A 126 6.13 2.49 19.37
C ILE A 126 7.27 2.90 20.28
N VAL A 127 8.09 3.81 19.81
CA VAL A 127 9.32 4.27 20.46
C VAL A 127 9.09 5.68 20.98
N ASN A 128 9.33 5.91 22.28
CA ASN A 128 9.25 7.26 22.84
C ASN A 128 10.32 8.16 22.20
N SER A 129 9.98 9.42 21.95
CA SER A 129 10.94 10.37 21.35
C SER A 129 12.05 10.83 22.31
N TYR A 130 11.91 10.58 23.60
CA TYR A 130 12.96 10.77 24.59
C TYR A 130 13.25 9.46 25.31
N SER A 131 14.54 9.17 25.53
CA SER A 131 14.95 8.08 26.40
C SER A 131 14.79 8.46 27.89
N MET A 132 14.91 7.48 28.78
CA MET A 132 14.88 7.68 30.25
C MET A 132 16.06 8.50 30.77
N THR A 133 17.10 8.67 29.95
CA THR A 133 18.29 9.51 30.24
C THR A 133 18.21 10.89 29.57
N GLY A 134 17.11 11.22 28.90
CA GLY A 134 16.89 12.52 28.24
C GLY A 134 17.43 12.61 26.80
N ARG A 135 18.01 11.54 26.24
CA ARG A 135 18.46 11.50 24.86
C ARG A 135 17.27 11.54 23.93
N LYS A 136 17.25 12.52 23.01
CA LYS A 136 16.17 12.68 22.03
C LYS A 136 16.42 11.82 20.79
N PHE A 137 15.38 11.10 20.35
CA PHE A 137 15.32 10.40 19.07
C PHE A 137 14.68 11.28 18.01
N TYR A 138 15.33 11.38 16.85
CA TYR A 138 14.85 12.20 15.74
C TYR A 138 14.28 11.31 14.65
N ALA A 139 13.04 11.60 14.24
CA ALA A 139 12.38 10.94 13.10
C ALA A 139 12.85 11.56 11.79
N ASN A 140 14.04 11.21 11.34
CA ASN A 140 14.61 11.70 10.08
C ASN A 140 15.16 10.54 9.22
N GLN A 141 15.54 10.85 7.97
CA GLN A 141 16.02 9.86 7.01
C GLN A 141 17.32 9.15 7.47
N ASN A 142 18.22 9.88 8.15
CA ASN A 142 19.47 9.28 8.66
C ASN A 142 19.18 8.27 9.76
N THR A 143 18.27 8.61 10.69
CA THR A 143 17.84 7.67 11.73
C THR A 143 17.15 6.45 11.11
N LEU A 144 16.26 6.65 10.14
CA LEU A 144 15.59 5.53 9.45
C LEU A 144 16.59 4.64 8.71
N LYS A 145 17.61 5.20 8.08
CA LYS A 145 18.68 4.43 7.42
C LYS A 145 19.40 3.53 8.43
N ARG A 146 19.82 4.08 9.58
CA ARG A 146 20.44 3.31 10.66
C ARG A 146 19.53 2.21 11.21
N VAL A 147 18.26 2.52 11.42
CA VAL A 147 17.26 1.55 11.90
C VAL A 147 17.13 0.39 10.91
N ARG A 148 17.12 0.65 9.60
CA ARG A 148 17.12 -0.38 8.56
C ARG A 148 18.38 -1.25 8.59
N GLU A 149 19.54 -0.64 8.75
CA GLU A 149 20.82 -1.37 8.89
C GLU A 149 20.83 -2.30 10.09
N TYR A 150 20.28 -1.86 11.24
CA TYR A 150 20.14 -2.72 12.41
C TYR A 150 19.11 -3.85 12.19
N SER A 151 18.00 -3.56 11.48
CA SER A 151 17.03 -4.58 11.10
C SER A 151 17.67 -5.64 10.21
N ASP A 152 18.40 -5.23 9.17
CA ASP A 152 19.08 -6.14 8.25
C ASP A 152 20.08 -7.04 9.00
N ARG A 153 20.92 -6.45 9.86
CA ARG A 153 21.89 -7.21 10.68
C ARG A 153 21.20 -8.18 11.64
N THR A 154 20.10 -7.76 12.26
CA THR A 154 19.36 -8.63 13.17
C THR A 154 18.72 -9.79 12.41
N CYS A 155 18.10 -9.54 11.29
CA CYS A 155 17.49 -10.60 10.47
C CYS A 155 18.52 -11.58 9.94
N LEU A 156 19.70 -11.13 9.50
CA LEU A 156 20.82 -12.00 9.13
C LEU A 156 21.24 -12.94 10.26
N ALA A 157 21.29 -12.45 11.51
CA ALA A 157 21.62 -13.27 12.67
C ALA A 157 20.58 -14.37 12.96
N PHE A 158 19.35 -14.23 12.44
CA PHE A 158 18.28 -15.22 12.48
C PHE A 158 18.15 -16.03 11.17
N GLY A 159 19.09 -15.89 10.23
CA GLY A 159 19.11 -16.63 8.96
C GLY A 159 18.22 -16.04 7.87
N ILE A 160 17.60 -14.86 8.11
CA ILE A 160 16.72 -14.20 7.16
C ILE A 160 17.54 -13.23 6.31
N GLN A 161 17.48 -13.38 4.97
CA GLN A 161 18.23 -12.54 4.06
C GLN A 161 17.64 -11.11 3.99
N PRO A 162 18.48 -10.07 4.02
CA PRO A 162 18.05 -8.69 3.87
C PRO A 162 17.48 -8.43 2.47
N TYR A 163 16.72 -7.34 2.33
CA TYR A 163 16.21 -6.88 1.05
C TYR A 163 17.37 -6.50 0.10
N ASP A 164 17.43 -7.18 -1.04
CA ASP A 164 18.38 -6.86 -2.10
C ASP A 164 17.94 -5.60 -2.85
N LYS A 165 18.57 -4.48 -2.54
CA LYS A 165 18.28 -3.16 -3.14
C LYS A 165 18.58 -3.13 -4.65
N SER A 166 19.39 -4.04 -5.16
CA SER A 166 19.77 -4.09 -6.58
C SER A 166 18.62 -4.59 -7.46
N LYS A 167 17.70 -5.38 -6.90
CA LYS A 167 16.54 -5.94 -7.60
C LYS A 167 15.32 -5.01 -7.62
N GLY A 168 15.38 -3.88 -6.93
CA GLY A 168 14.24 -2.97 -6.72
C GLY A 168 14.25 -1.71 -7.55
N LYS A 169 14.45 -1.75 -8.87
CA LYS A 169 14.31 -0.59 -9.77
C LYS A 169 12.85 -0.26 -10.16
N GLY A 170 11.85 -0.83 -9.49
CA GLY A 170 10.43 -0.52 -9.70
C GLY A 170 9.96 0.71 -8.91
N LYS A 171 8.98 1.46 -9.43
CA LYS A 171 8.26 2.48 -8.66
C LYS A 171 7.70 1.82 -7.40
N THR A 172 8.03 2.36 -6.21
CA THR A 172 7.52 1.83 -4.93
C THR A 172 6.00 1.95 -4.91
N ILE A 173 5.31 0.82 -4.98
CA ILE A 173 3.85 0.77 -4.82
C ILE A 173 3.57 0.82 -3.30
N ALA A 174 2.63 1.67 -2.87
CA ALA A 174 2.20 1.67 -1.48
C ALA A 174 1.66 0.28 -1.11
N TYR A 175 1.97 -0.19 0.11
CA TYR A 175 1.59 -1.54 0.55
C TYR A 175 0.09 -1.84 0.35
N ASN A 176 -0.78 -0.91 0.73
CA ASN A 176 -2.22 -1.06 0.53
C ASN A 176 -2.60 -1.22 -0.96
N GLU A 177 -1.89 -0.54 -1.86
CA GLU A 177 -2.11 -0.67 -3.30
C GLU A 177 -1.59 -2.02 -3.81
N TRP A 178 -0.47 -2.51 -3.26
CA TRP A 178 0.05 -3.84 -3.56
C TRP A 178 -0.90 -4.94 -3.06
N GLU A 179 -1.40 -4.84 -1.83
CA GLU A 179 -2.36 -5.78 -1.24
C GLU A 179 -3.65 -5.83 -2.07
N HIS A 180 -4.25 -4.67 -2.38
CA HIS A 180 -5.42 -4.58 -3.26
C HIS A 180 -5.16 -5.11 -4.68
N LYS A 181 -3.92 -4.99 -5.16
CA LYS A 181 -3.52 -5.56 -6.45
C LYS A 181 -3.48 -7.09 -6.40
N GLN A 182 -2.98 -7.68 -5.31
CA GLN A 182 -2.96 -9.14 -5.12
C GLN A 182 -4.37 -9.71 -4.95
N CYS A 183 -5.24 -9.00 -4.24
CA CYS A 183 -6.62 -9.42 -4.00
C CYS A 183 -7.59 -9.08 -5.15
N GLY A 184 -7.12 -8.50 -6.26
CA GLY A 184 -8.01 -8.07 -7.37
C GLY A 184 -8.95 -6.90 -7.02
N THR A 185 -8.79 -6.26 -5.85
CA THR A 185 -9.65 -5.18 -5.36
C THR A 185 -9.11 -3.78 -5.63
N SER A 186 -8.05 -3.65 -6.43
CA SER A 186 -7.43 -2.36 -6.74
C SER A 186 -8.33 -1.49 -7.62
N TRP A 187 -8.82 -0.37 -7.07
CA TRP A 187 -9.57 0.64 -7.83
C TRP A 187 -8.84 1.14 -9.07
N LYS A 188 -7.53 1.33 -8.99
CA LYS A 188 -6.73 1.75 -10.14
C LYS A 188 -6.71 0.70 -11.23
N GLN A 189 -6.68 -0.56 -10.87
CA GLN A 189 -6.68 -1.67 -11.81
C GLN A 189 -8.03 -1.81 -12.50
N LYS A 190 -9.13 -1.67 -11.75
CA LYS A 190 -10.49 -1.64 -12.30
C LYS A 190 -10.65 -0.51 -13.31
N ILE A 191 -10.22 0.71 -12.94
CA ILE A 191 -10.31 1.88 -13.83
C ILE A 191 -9.46 1.68 -15.10
N ARG A 192 -8.24 1.11 -14.98
CA ARG A 192 -7.41 0.78 -16.15
C ARG A 192 -8.13 -0.19 -17.09
N PHE A 193 -8.64 -1.28 -16.53
CA PHE A 193 -9.35 -2.31 -17.29
C PHE A 193 -10.54 -1.73 -18.06
N GLU A 194 -11.35 -0.87 -17.42
CA GLU A 194 -12.47 -0.23 -18.08
C GLU A 194 -12.04 0.73 -19.18
N ILE A 195 -11.02 1.56 -18.93
CA ILE A 195 -10.48 2.47 -19.96
C ILE A 195 -9.96 1.66 -21.15
N ASP A 196 -9.14 0.63 -20.89
CA ASP A 196 -8.54 -0.19 -21.95
C ASP A 196 -9.60 -0.91 -22.77
N GLY A 197 -10.68 -1.40 -22.14
CA GLY A 197 -11.81 -2.00 -22.84
C GLY A 197 -12.61 -1.01 -23.71
N LEU A 198 -12.71 0.24 -23.28
CA LEU A 198 -13.48 1.27 -24.00
C LEU A 198 -12.72 1.91 -25.16
N ILE A 199 -11.38 1.97 -25.11
CA ILE A 199 -10.57 2.62 -26.15
C ILE A 199 -10.88 2.06 -27.55
N ALA A 200 -11.14 0.77 -27.67
CA ALA A 200 -11.45 0.14 -28.95
C ALA A 200 -12.78 0.63 -29.57
N SER A 201 -13.74 1.07 -28.76
CA SER A 201 -15.10 1.43 -29.18
C SER A 201 -15.36 2.92 -29.35
N VAL A 202 -14.55 3.78 -28.72
CA VAL A 202 -14.77 5.24 -28.69
C VAL A 202 -13.97 5.97 -29.76
N LYS A 203 -14.45 7.12 -30.21
CA LYS A 203 -13.82 7.92 -31.28
C LYS A 203 -12.94 9.06 -30.75
N ASN A 204 -13.18 9.50 -29.55
CA ASN A 204 -12.45 10.60 -28.91
C ASN A 204 -12.51 10.48 -27.38
N ILE A 205 -11.78 11.36 -26.69
CA ILE A 205 -11.72 11.38 -25.22
C ILE A 205 -13.10 11.70 -24.62
N ASP A 206 -13.86 12.62 -25.20
CA ASP A 206 -15.15 13.03 -24.63
C ASP A 206 -16.14 11.84 -24.64
N GLU A 207 -16.12 11.04 -25.72
CA GLU A 207 -16.90 9.80 -25.79
C GLU A 207 -16.40 8.76 -24.76
N LEU A 208 -15.08 8.65 -24.55
CA LEU A 208 -14.52 7.78 -23.51
C LEU A 208 -15.02 8.17 -22.11
N LEU A 209 -15.02 9.46 -21.80
CA LEU A 209 -15.46 9.94 -20.49
C LEU A 209 -16.97 9.73 -20.31
N CYS A 210 -17.75 9.96 -21.34
CA CYS A 210 -19.19 9.70 -21.34
C CYS A 210 -19.53 8.21 -21.14
N GLU A 211 -18.81 7.31 -21.82
CA GLU A 211 -19.00 5.86 -21.65
C GLU A 211 -18.60 5.39 -20.23
N LEU A 212 -17.56 5.98 -19.62
CA LEU A 212 -17.22 5.73 -18.21
C LEU A 212 -18.34 6.17 -17.27
N GLU A 213 -18.97 7.32 -17.52
CA GLU A 213 -20.10 7.81 -16.71
C GLU A 213 -21.33 6.91 -16.86
N LEU A 214 -21.60 6.43 -18.06
CA LEU A 214 -22.68 5.46 -18.32
C LEU A 214 -22.47 4.12 -17.59
N LYS A 215 -21.22 3.76 -17.33
CA LYS A 215 -20.84 2.57 -16.55
C LYS A 215 -20.82 2.81 -15.03
N GLY A 216 -21.27 3.97 -14.54
CA GLY A 216 -21.37 4.29 -13.13
C GLY A 216 -20.10 4.92 -12.51
N TYR A 217 -19.11 5.28 -13.31
CA TYR A 217 -17.97 6.04 -12.84
C TYR A 217 -18.31 7.53 -12.77
N THR A 218 -17.84 8.22 -11.75
CA THR A 218 -17.91 9.68 -11.69
C THR A 218 -16.63 10.27 -12.28
N VAL A 219 -16.75 11.09 -13.31
CA VAL A 219 -15.62 11.72 -13.99
C VAL A 219 -15.56 13.21 -13.70
N LYS A 220 -14.36 13.74 -13.46
CA LYS A 220 -14.08 15.18 -13.36
C LYS A 220 -12.98 15.55 -14.33
N ARG A 221 -13.26 16.51 -15.22
CA ARG A 221 -12.28 17.08 -16.12
C ARG A 221 -11.84 18.43 -15.61
N GLY A 222 -10.59 18.55 -15.22
CA GLY A 222 -9.94 19.79 -14.78
C GLY A 222 -8.53 19.84 -15.37
N LYS A 223 -7.54 20.30 -14.60
CA LYS A 223 -6.13 20.21 -15.02
C LYS A 223 -5.71 18.77 -15.37
N TYR A 224 -6.37 17.78 -14.80
CA TYR A 224 -6.19 16.35 -15.07
C TYR A 224 -7.55 15.66 -15.01
N ILE A 225 -7.75 14.66 -15.86
CA ILE A 225 -8.88 13.75 -15.76
C ILE A 225 -8.78 13.00 -14.44
N SER A 226 -9.87 12.96 -13.69
CA SER A 226 -9.98 12.26 -12.41
C SER A 226 -11.24 11.41 -12.40
N ILE A 227 -11.11 10.13 -12.05
CA ILE A 227 -12.14 9.11 -12.16
C ILE A 227 -12.37 8.51 -10.78
N LYS A 228 -13.62 8.24 -10.44
CA LYS A 228 -14.02 7.60 -9.20
C LYS A 228 -15.05 6.50 -9.53
N ALA A 229 -14.77 5.27 -9.10
CA ALA A 229 -15.71 4.17 -9.22
C ALA A 229 -16.80 4.24 -8.15
N GLU A 230 -17.91 3.58 -8.39
CA GLU A 230 -18.97 3.41 -7.39
C GLU A 230 -18.41 2.71 -6.13
N GLY A 231 -18.75 3.19 -4.94
CA GLY A 231 -18.21 2.70 -3.66
C GLY A 231 -16.81 3.20 -3.30
N GLN A 232 -16.16 3.95 -4.16
CA GLN A 232 -14.86 4.55 -3.88
C GLN A 232 -15.02 5.93 -3.21
N GLU A 233 -14.22 6.22 -2.16
CA GLU A 233 -14.29 7.53 -1.49
C GLU A 233 -13.56 8.64 -2.25
N ARG A 234 -12.42 8.33 -2.86
CA ARG A 234 -11.50 9.32 -3.44
C ARG A 234 -11.33 9.17 -4.94
N PHE A 235 -11.23 10.31 -5.63
CA PHE A 235 -10.90 10.33 -7.04
C PHE A 235 -9.48 9.85 -7.32
N VAL A 236 -9.30 9.07 -8.37
CA VAL A 236 -8.02 8.67 -8.94
C VAL A 236 -7.74 9.56 -10.16
N ARG A 237 -6.59 10.25 -10.15
CA ARG A 237 -6.16 11.02 -11.33
C ARG A 237 -5.66 10.07 -12.41
N ALA A 238 -6.10 10.23 -13.64
CA ALA A 238 -5.72 9.36 -14.76
C ALA A 238 -4.19 9.23 -14.90
N LYS A 239 -3.44 10.31 -14.77
CA LYS A 239 -1.96 10.29 -14.77
C LYS A 239 -1.32 9.38 -13.70
N THR A 240 -2.02 9.07 -12.60
CA THR A 240 -1.50 8.18 -11.56
C THR A 240 -1.77 6.70 -11.87
N LEU A 241 -2.54 6.42 -12.92
CA LEU A 241 -2.72 5.08 -13.46
C LEU A 241 -1.49 4.62 -14.27
N GLY A 242 -0.74 5.56 -14.83
CA GLY A 242 0.46 5.32 -15.62
C GLY A 242 0.61 6.37 -16.73
N GLU A 243 1.74 6.36 -17.43
CA GLU A 243 2.00 7.29 -18.54
C GLU A 243 1.02 7.09 -19.70
N ASP A 244 0.58 5.86 -19.94
CA ASP A 244 -0.39 5.49 -20.99
C ASP A 244 -1.81 6.00 -20.71
N TYR A 245 -2.09 6.50 -19.50
CA TYR A 245 -3.40 7.00 -19.08
C TYR A 245 -3.43 8.52 -18.92
N THR A 246 -2.42 9.24 -19.37
CA THR A 246 -2.50 10.71 -19.48
C THR A 246 -3.50 11.09 -20.56
N GLU A 247 -4.08 12.30 -20.49
CA GLU A 247 -5.06 12.75 -21.50
C GLU A 247 -4.49 12.70 -22.92
N GLN A 248 -3.21 13.09 -23.09
CA GLN A 248 -2.52 13.02 -24.36
C GLN A 248 -2.30 11.56 -24.84
N SER A 249 -1.88 10.68 -23.94
CA SER A 249 -1.68 9.26 -24.27
C SER A 249 -3.00 8.58 -24.63
N LEU A 250 -4.08 8.87 -23.89
CA LEU A 250 -5.41 8.34 -24.20
C LEU A 250 -5.91 8.83 -25.57
N ALA A 251 -5.72 10.14 -25.88
CA ALA A 251 -6.07 10.67 -27.19
C ALA A 251 -5.30 9.96 -28.32
N SER A 252 -3.99 9.79 -28.14
CA SER A 252 -3.16 9.07 -29.09
C SER A 252 -3.60 7.62 -29.28
N ARG A 253 -3.87 6.92 -28.17
CA ARG A 253 -4.35 5.51 -28.20
C ARG A 253 -5.67 5.38 -28.92
N ILE A 254 -6.61 6.31 -28.73
CA ILE A 254 -7.89 6.33 -29.43
C ILE A 254 -7.70 6.61 -30.92
N LEU A 255 -6.85 7.57 -31.28
CA LEU A 255 -6.57 7.96 -32.66
C LEU A 255 -5.89 6.83 -33.45
N TRP A 256 -4.93 6.13 -32.84
CA TRP A 256 -4.10 5.12 -33.49
C TRP A 256 -4.57 3.68 -33.26
N LYS A 257 -5.75 3.46 -32.66
CA LYS A 257 -6.29 2.13 -32.35
C LYS A 257 -6.37 1.18 -33.55
N ASP A 258 -6.59 1.73 -34.75
CA ASP A 258 -6.75 0.95 -35.97
C ASP A 258 -5.41 0.59 -36.66
N THR A 259 -4.30 1.18 -36.22
CA THR A 259 -2.97 0.98 -36.85
C THR A 259 -2.16 -0.16 -36.20
N GLY A 260 -2.67 -0.77 -35.12
CA GLY A 260 -2.05 -1.91 -34.45
C GLY A 260 -0.72 -1.62 -33.75
N THR A 261 -0.23 -0.37 -33.77
CA THR A 261 1.13 -0.02 -33.35
C THR A 261 1.26 0.45 -31.89
N TYR A 262 0.18 0.61 -31.14
CA TYR A 262 0.24 1.25 -29.80
C TYR A 262 -0.12 0.36 -28.60
N PHE A 263 -0.30 -0.92 -28.79
CA PHE A 263 -0.45 -1.83 -27.66
C PHE A 263 0.88 -2.53 -27.37
N SER A 264 1.61 -2.05 -26.37
CA SER A 264 2.58 -2.89 -25.67
C SER A 264 1.80 -3.91 -24.82
N ILE A 265 1.29 -4.94 -25.49
CA ILE A 265 0.63 -6.10 -24.89
C ILE A 265 1.61 -6.89 -23.99
N ASP A 266 2.89 -6.58 -24.07
CA ASP A 266 3.98 -7.33 -23.46
C ASP A 266 3.96 -7.33 -21.91
N ASN A 267 3.22 -6.40 -21.30
CA ASN A 267 3.09 -6.30 -19.84
C ASN A 267 1.77 -6.85 -19.28
N VAL A 268 0.96 -7.52 -20.11
CA VAL A 268 -0.31 -8.12 -19.70
C VAL A 268 -0.11 -9.63 -19.58
N PRO A 269 -0.56 -10.29 -18.48
CA PRO A 269 -0.52 -11.74 -18.35
C PRO A 269 -1.17 -12.44 -19.55
N ALA A 270 -0.55 -13.53 -20.07
CA ALA A 270 -0.96 -14.19 -21.29
C ALA A 270 -2.48 -14.51 -21.40
N PRO A 271 -3.17 -15.03 -20.37
CA PRO A 271 -4.60 -15.31 -20.46
C PRO A 271 -5.47 -14.07 -20.67
N ILE A 272 -5.08 -12.94 -20.07
CA ILE A 272 -5.79 -11.65 -20.24
C ILE A 272 -5.50 -11.09 -21.64
N ARG A 273 -4.27 -11.24 -22.11
CA ARG A 273 -3.81 -10.85 -23.45
C ARG A 273 -4.60 -11.57 -24.52
N ASP A 274 -4.75 -12.88 -24.40
CA ASP A 274 -5.43 -13.71 -25.40
C ASP A 274 -6.93 -13.41 -25.46
N GLU A 275 -7.58 -13.24 -24.33
CA GLU A 275 -8.99 -12.84 -24.26
C GLU A 275 -9.21 -11.43 -24.83
N TYR A 276 -8.32 -10.51 -24.52
CA TYR A 276 -8.37 -9.14 -25.03
C TYR A 276 -8.14 -9.09 -26.54
N THR A 277 -7.15 -9.83 -27.03
CA THR A 277 -6.85 -9.96 -28.46
C THR A 277 -8.02 -10.60 -29.21
N ARG A 278 -8.66 -11.61 -28.65
CA ARG A 278 -9.86 -12.24 -29.20
C ARG A 278 -11.00 -11.24 -29.33
N ARG A 279 -11.30 -10.45 -28.28
CA ARG A 279 -12.36 -9.42 -28.30
C ARG A 279 -12.10 -8.30 -29.30
N ILE A 280 -10.86 -7.83 -29.40
CA ILE A 280 -10.47 -6.83 -30.40
C ILE A 280 -10.68 -7.38 -31.83
N ASN A 281 -10.28 -8.61 -32.08
CA ASN A 281 -10.42 -9.24 -33.37
C ASN A 281 -11.92 -9.45 -33.76
N GLU A 282 -12.75 -9.85 -32.80
CA GLU A 282 -14.20 -9.96 -32.97
C GLU A 282 -14.84 -8.62 -33.36
N VAL A 283 -14.47 -7.53 -32.66
CA VAL A 283 -14.96 -6.17 -32.95
C VAL A 283 -14.47 -5.69 -34.30
N SER A 284 -13.21 -5.94 -34.66
CA SER A 284 -12.60 -5.56 -35.92
C SER A 284 -13.22 -6.33 -37.09
N GLN A 285 -13.57 -7.61 -36.93
CA GLN A 285 -14.28 -8.40 -37.94
C GLN A 285 -15.71 -7.89 -38.18
N LEU A 286 -16.45 -7.58 -37.11
CA LEU A 286 -17.79 -7.00 -37.18
C LEU A 286 -17.80 -5.64 -37.90
N SER A 287 -16.74 -4.84 -37.73
CA SER A 287 -16.54 -3.55 -38.42
C SER A 287 -16.25 -3.73 -39.93
N ARG A 288 -15.46 -4.75 -40.32
CA ARG A 288 -15.10 -5.04 -41.72
C ARG A 288 -16.26 -5.60 -42.54
N ASP A 289 -17.18 -6.34 -41.93
CA ASP A 289 -18.31 -6.97 -42.58
C ASP A 289 -19.43 -5.99 -42.98
N GLY A 290 -19.25 -4.67 -42.76
CA GLY A 290 -20.20 -3.63 -43.21
C GLY A 290 -21.61 -3.75 -42.64
N ARG A 291 -21.85 -4.67 -41.71
CA ARG A 291 -23.10 -4.77 -40.99
C ARG A 291 -23.23 -3.59 -40.05
N LYS A 292 -24.30 -2.82 -40.17
CA LYS A 292 -24.69 -1.87 -39.14
C LYS A 292 -24.61 -2.61 -37.79
N VAL A 293 -23.55 -2.40 -37.07
CA VAL A 293 -23.39 -2.91 -35.70
C VAL A 293 -24.52 -2.25 -34.93
N GLN A 294 -25.65 -2.95 -34.77
CA GLN A 294 -26.51 -2.63 -33.66
C GLN A 294 -25.59 -2.67 -32.46
N ARG A 295 -25.37 -1.50 -31.86
CA ARG A 295 -24.53 -1.33 -30.65
C ARG A 295 -25.04 -2.29 -29.57
N LYS A 296 -24.73 -3.56 -29.68
CA LYS A 296 -24.73 -4.45 -28.54
C LYS A 296 -23.65 -3.88 -27.66
N ARG A 297 -24.05 -3.21 -26.61
CA ARG A 297 -23.18 -2.71 -25.56
C ARG A 297 -22.20 -3.85 -25.23
N ILE A 298 -20.95 -3.74 -25.70
CA ILE A 298 -19.87 -4.57 -25.24
C ILE A 298 -19.65 -4.08 -23.81
N GLY A 299 -20.26 -4.73 -22.87
CA GLY A 299 -20.09 -4.25 -21.52
C GLY A 299 -21.26 -4.47 -20.58
N SER A 300 -22.26 -5.23 -20.98
CA SER A 300 -23.20 -5.77 -20.00
C SER A 300 -22.83 -7.19 -19.55
N VAL A 301 -21.54 -7.49 -19.45
CA VAL A 301 -21.14 -8.55 -18.53
C VAL A 301 -21.22 -7.90 -17.15
N PRO A 302 -22.21 -8.27 -16.32
CA PRO A 302 -22.25 -7.73 -14.98
C PRO A 302 -20.90 -8.03 -14.34
N TYR A 303 -20.27 -7.01 -13.78
CA TYR A 303 -19.06 -7.20 -12.97
C TYR A 303 -19.40 -8.20 -11.88
N SER A 304 -18.82 -9.37 -11.95
CA SER A 304 -18.83 -10.36 -10.87
C SER A 304 -17.42 -10.36 -10.28
N PRO A 305 -17.28 -10.13 -8.97
CA PRO A 305 -16.00 -10.29 -8.28
C PRO A 305 -15.38 -11.68 -8.51
N GLN A 306 -16.20 -12.67 -8.83
CA GLN A 306 -15.81 -14.03 -9.18
C GLN A 306 -15.00 -14.09 -10.47
N ASN A 307 -15.36 -13.30 -11.48
CA ASN A 307 -14.66 -13.31 -12.78
C ASN A 307 -13.25 -12.72 -12.67
N ASP A 308 -13.05 -11.71 -11.80
CA ASP A 308 -11.72 -11.18 -11.50
C ASP A 308 -10.86 -12.20 -10.73
N MET A 309 -11.48 -12.92 -9.78
CA MET A 309 -10.80 -13.94 -8.99
C MET A 309 -10.36 -15.14 -9.84
N ASP A 310 -11.14 -15.52 -10.84
CA ASP A 310 -10.83 -16.65 -11.72
C ASP A 310 -9.68 -16.28 -12.69
N VAL A 311 -9.63 -15.06 -13.17
CA VAL A 311 -8.51 -14.55 -13.97
C VAL A 311 -7.21 -14.52 -13.15
N TYR A 312 -7.28 -14.13 -11.87
CA TYR A 312 -6.11 -14.12 -10.99
C TYR A 312 -5.70 -15.51 -10.50
N ARG A 313 -6.66 -16.43 -10.30
CA ARG A 313 -6.37 -17.85 -10.01
C ARG A 313 -5.63 -18.52 -11.14
N LEU A 314 -6.04 -18.28 -12.39
CA LEU A 314 -5.35 -18.81 -13.58
C LEU A 314 -3.93 -18.23 -13.72
N SER A 315 -3.70 -16.96 -13.42
CA SER A 315 -2.36 -16.37 -13.45
C SER A 315 -1.45 -16.83 -12.31
N ALA A 316 -2.01 -17.19 -11.16
CA ALA A 316 -1.27 -17.72 -10.03
C ALA A 316 -0.94 -19.23 -10.16
N GLN A 317 -1.67 -19.96 -11.02
CA GLN A 317 -1.38 -21.38 -11.31
C GLN A 317 -0.35 -21.56 -12.44
N LEU A 318 -0.04 -20.50 -13.20
CA LEU A 318 0.86 -20.50 -14.34
C LEU A 318 2.21 -19.80 -14.05
N SER A 319 2.41 -19.31 -12.84
CA SER A 319 3.67 -18.77 -12.31
C SER A 319 4.27 -19.75 -11.29
#